data_d0f2b5dcf2d6e5067a0a4934fa8499f0
#
_entry.id   d0f2b5dcf2d6e5067a0a4934fa8499f0
#
_cell.length_a   1.000
_cell.length_b   1.000
_cell.length_c   1.000
_cell.angle_alpha   90.00
_cell.angle_beta   90.00
_cell.angle_gamma   90.00
#
_symmetry.space_group_name_H-M   'P 1'
#
loop_
_entity.id
_entity.type
_entity.pdbx_description
1 polymer ?
#
loop_
_entity_poly.entity_id
_entity_poly.type
_entity_poly.pdbx_seq_one_letter_code
_entity_poly.pdbx_strand_id
1 'polypeptide(L)'
;MRQSRTTAGLLLIKVLLTASPVLAAGDPTAGEKVFASHCAACHAATPGENKVGPSLAGIVGSKSGTVPGFDFSPAMKNANVTWDDANLDKFLANPTGFVHGTKMFVNLPNDRSAECHCLSQYTEEMSRVL
;
A
#
# COMPACT_ATOMS: atom_id res chain seq x y z
N MET A 1 -30.74 10.73 -71.03
CA MET A 1 -29.65 11.15 -70.16
C MET A 1 -30.14 11.06 -68.73
N ARG A 2 -29.71 10.04 -67.96
CA ARG A 2 -30.11 9.79 -66.60
C ARG A 2 -28.86 9.90 -65.72
N GLN A 3 -28.79 10.95 -64.89
CA GLN A 3 -27.70 11.12 -63.91
C GLN A 3 -28.02 10.33 -62.66
N SER A 4 -27.17 9.38 -62.35
CA SER A 4 -27.20 8.59 -61.13
C SER A 4 -26.46 9.37 -60.04
N ARG A 5 -27.16 9.80 -58.99
CA ARG A 5 -26.58 10.45 -57.81
C ARG A 5 -26.20 9.37 -56.77
N THR A 6 -24.92 9.12 -56.65
CA THR A 6 -24.38 8.24 -55.61
C THR A 6 -24.23 9.05 -54.30
N THR A 7 -25.09 8.76 -53.33
CA THR A 7 -24.97 9.31 -51.99
C THR A 7 -23.95 8.48 -51.19
N ALA A 8 -22.78 9.06 -50.97
CA ALA A 8 -21.78 8.49 -50.06
C ALA A 8 -22.20 8.75 -48.61
N GLY A 9 -22.63 7.71 -47.94
CA GLY A 9 -22.94 7.74 -46.51
C GLY A 9 -21.66 7.77 -45.64
N LEU A 10 -21.45 8.89 -44.96
CA LEU A 10 -20.33 9.08 -44.05
C LEU A 10 -20.67 8.41 -42.70
N LEU A 11 -20.12 7.21 -42.46
CA LEU A 11 -20.23 6.51 -41.18
C LEU A 11 -19.33 7.19 -40.16
N LEU A 12 -19.92 8.00 -39.28
CA LEU A 12 -19.27 8.56 -38.10
C LEU A 12 -19.11 7.47 -37.06
N ILE A 13 -17.90 6.88 -36.98
CA ILE A 13 -17.53 5.98 -35.91
C ILE A 13 -17.28 6.84 -34.66
N LYS A 14 -18.26 6.81 -33.72
CA LYS A 14 -18.08 7.38 -32.38
C LYS A 14 -17.16 6.46 -31.57
N VAL A 15 -15.89 6.80 -31.44
CA VAL A 15 -14.98 6.17 -30.50
C VAL A 15 -15.38 6.63 -29.10
N LEU A 16 -16.05 5.76 -28.35
CA LEU A 16 -16.23 5.97 -26.90
C LEU A 16 -14.87 5.76 -26.23
N LEU A 17 -14.21 6.86 -25.85
CA LEU A 17 -13.11 6.80 -24.89
C LEU A 17 -13.70 6.41 -23.52
N THR A 18 -13.60 5.15 -23.16
CA THR A 18 -13.84 4.71 -21.78
C THR A 18 -12.65 5.16 -20.95
N ALA A 19 -12.81 6.28 -20.23
CA ALA A 19 -11.87 6.66 -19.18
C ALA A 19 -11.97 5.61 -18.07
N SER A 20 -11.01 4.70 -17.98
CA SER A 20 -10.86 3.83 -16.83
C SER A 20 -10.60 4.73 -15.61
N PRO A 21 -11.26 4.51 -14.46
CA PRO A 21 -10.90 5.22 -13.25
C PRO A 21 -9.45 4.83 -12.90
N VAL A 22 -8.55 5.77 -13.01
CA VAL A 22 -7.22 5.67 -12.41
C VAL A 22 -7.50 5.70 -10.91
N LEU A 23 -7.46 4.53 -10.26
CA LEU A 23 -7.33 4.46 -8.81
C LEU A 23 -6.15 5.36 -8.46
N ALA A 24 -6.40 6.37 -7.63
CA ALA A 24 -5.37 7.30 -7.20
C ALA A 24 -4.27 6.47 -6.50
N ALA A 25 -3.23 6.15 -7.25
CA ALA A 25 -2.02 5.60 -6.69
C ALA A 25 -1.51 6.66 -5.69
N GLY A 26 -1.23 6.27 -4.45
CA GLY A 26 -0.62 7.17 -3.48
C GLY A 26 0.72 7.68 -4.01
N ASP A 27 1.21 8.74 -3.43
CA ASP A 27 2.51 9.32 -3.80
C ASP A 27 3.63 8.62 -3.00
N PRO A 28 4.52 7.82 -3.63
CA PRO A 28 5.64 7.18 -2.94
C PRO A 28 6.57 8.16 -2.23
N THR A 29 6.70 9.40 -2.76
CA THR A 29 7.50 10.46 -2.14
C THR A 29 6.88 10.95 -0.83
N ALA A 30 5.55 11.02 -0.77
CA ALA A 30 4.84 11.29 0.48
C ALA A 30 5.03 10.14 1.47
N GLY A 31 4.97 8.89 1.00
CA GLY A 31 5.23 7.69 1.80
C GLY A 31 6.63 7.64 2.38
N GLU A 32 7.66 8.02 1.61
CA GLU A 32 9.04 8.14 2.09
C GLU A 32 9.15 9.11 3.27
N LYS A 33 8.50 10.28 3.19
CA LYS A 33 8.51 11.28 4.27
C LYS A 33 7.84 10.76 5.53
N VAL A 34 6.70 10.08 5.39
CA VAL A 34 6.00 9.44 6.51
C VAL A 34 6.87 8.36 7.14
N PHE A 35 7.46 7.49 6.32
CA PHE A 35 8.39 6.46 6.80
C PHE A 35 9.55 7.07 7.57
N ALA A 36 10.23 8.07 7.00
CA ALA A 36 11.38 8.73 7.62
C ALA A 36 11.03 9.38 8.97
N SER A 37 9.84 9.98 9.09
CA SER A 37 9.44 10.71 10.29
C SER A 37 8.87 9.83 11.40
N HIS A 38 8.22 8.69 11.06
CA HIS A 38 7.47 7.89 12.02
C HIS A 38 7.93 6.44 12.15
N CYS A 39 8.58 5.88 11.14
CA CYS A 39 8.87 4.44 11.06
C CYS A 39 10.37 4.12 11.10
N ALA A 40 11.22 4.96 10.49
CA ALA A 40 12.63 4.68 10.25
C ALA A 40 13.47 4.49 11.51
N ALA A 41 13.04 5.05 12.64
CA ALA A 41 13.71 4.84 13.92
C ALA A 41 13.69 3.37 14.35
N CYS A 42 12.60 2.65 14.02
CA CYS A 42 12.39 1.26 14.46
C CYS A 42 12.39 0.25 13.31
N HIS A 43 12.11 0.67 12.08
CA HIS A 43 11.97 -0.22 10.93
C HIS A 43 12.91 0.19 9.79
N ALA A 44 13.25 -0.77 8.93
CA ALA A 44 13.86 -0.52 7.64
C ALA A 44 12.84 -0.80 6.52
N ALA A 45 13.00 -0.13 5.37
CA ALA A 45 12.29 -0.44 4.13
C ALA A 45 13.11 -1.38 3.22
N THR A 46 14.31 -1.78 3.66
CA THR A 46 15.22 -2.69 2.94
C THR A 46 14.86 -4.13 3.23
N PRO A 47 14.77 -5.03 2.23
CA PRO A 47 14.51 -6.45 2.46
C PRO A 47 15.54 -7.10 3.40
N GLY A 48 15.06 -7.85 4.40
CA GLY A 48 15.91 -8.58 5.34
C GLY A 48 16.57 -7.73 6.43
N GLU A 49 16.46 -6.41 6.39
CA GLU A 49 17.03 -5.52 7.40
C GLU A 49 16.05 -5.34 8.57
N ASN A 50 16.18 -6.17 9.59
CA ASN A 50 15.44 -6.01 10.84
C ASN A 50 16.17 -5.07 11.79
N LYS A 51 15.42 -4.19 12.47
CA LYS A 51 15.89 -3.29 13.53
C LYS A 51 15.19 -3.61 14.84
N VAL A 52 14.72 -2.60 15.58
CA VAL A 52 13.84 -2.77 16.74
C VAL A 52 12.52 -3.44 16.33
N GLY A 53 12.03 -3.09 15.13
CA GLY A 53 10.92 -3.73 14.45
C GLY A 53 11.40 -4.51 13.20
N PRO A 54 10.51 -5.30 12.60
CA PRO A 54 10.82 -6.03 11.37
C PRO A 54 10.98 -5.10 10.17
N SER A 55 11.68 -5.59 9.13
CA SER A 55 11.65 -4.93 7.83
C SER A 55 10.22 -4.77 7.33
N LEU A 56 9.90 -3.62 6.76
CA LEU A 56 8.61 -3.35 6.12
C LEU A 56 8.64 -3.55 4.60
N ALA A 57 9.79 -3.94 4.03
CA ALA A 57 9.88 -4.24 2.60
C ALA A 57 8.93 -5.39 2.24
N GLY A 58 8.06 -5.17 1.25
CA GLY A 58 7.08 -6.15 0.79
C GLY A 58 6.03 -6.53 1.85
N ILE A 59 5.72 -5.63 2.78
CA ILE A 59 4.74 -5.89 3.84
C ILE A 59 3.33 -6.11 3.29
N VAL A 60 2.97 -5.40 2.21
CA VAL A 60 1.64 -5.52 1.60
C VAL A 60 1.43 -6.94 1.05
N GLY A 61 0.30 -7.54 1.39
CA GLY A 61 -0.04 -8.93 1.03
C GLY A 61 0.61 -9.99 1.92
N SER A 62 1.56 -9.65 2.79
CA SER A 62 2.20 -10.59 3.71
C SER A 62 1.31 -10.93 4.91
N LYS A 63 1.62 -12.05 5.59
CA LYS A 63 0.95 -12.44 6.83
C LYS A 63 1.63 -11.82 8.05
N SER A 64 0.82 -11.54 9.10
CA SER A 64 1.34 -11.11 10.39
C SER A 64 2.34 -12.13 10.96
N GLY A 65 3.43 -11.62 11.56
CA GLY A 65 4.40 -12.47 12.24
C GLY A 65 5.28 -13.34 11.35
N THR A 66 5.40 -13.05 10.04
CA THR A 66 6.10 -13.93 9.08
C THR A 66 7.41 -13.37 8.52
N VAL A 67 7.79 -12.13 8.84
CA VAL A 67 9.07 -11.58 8.34
C VAL A 67 10.23 -12.41 8.87
N PRO A 68 11.10 -12.93 7.97
CA PRO A 68 12.19 -13.81 8.37
C PRO A 68 13.19 -13.16 9.33
N GLY A 69 13.68 -13.91 10.30
CA GLY A 69 14.73 -13.46 11.22
C GLY A 69 14.28 -12.47 12.28
N PHE A 70 12.99 -12.13 12.37
CA PHE A 70 12.46 -11.25 13.41
C PHE A 70 11.69 -12.03 14.48
N ASP A 71 11.94 -11.72 15.76
CA ASP A 71 11.24 -12.35 16.88
C ASP A 71 9.95 -11.59 17.23
N PHE A 72 8.86 -12.00 16.59
CA PHE A 72 7.53 -11.46 16.86
C PHE A 72 6.97 -11.94 18.21
N SER A 73 6.07 -11.12 18.78
CA SER A 73 5.26 -11.57 19.92
C SER A 73 4.37 -12.76 19.52
N PRO A 74 3.99 -13.63 20.47
CA PRO A 74 3.01 -14.69 20.21
C PRO A 74 1.70 -14.14 19.65
N ALA A 75 1.27 -12.97 20.15
CA ALA A 75 0.07 -12.29 19.64
C ALA A 75 0.17 -11.98 18.15
N MET A 76 1.30 -11.43 17.69
CA MET A 76 1.50 -11.10 16.28
C MET A 76 1.59 -12.35 15.39
N LYS A 77 2.25 -13.42 15.89
CA LYS A 77 2.33 -14.72 15.20
C LYS A 77 0.96 -15.39 15.02
N ASN A 78 0.07 -15.20 15.98
CA ASN A 78 -1.26 -15.83 16.04
C ASN A 78 -2.40 -14.93 15.50
N ALA A 79 -2.12 -13.69 15.13
CA ALA A 79 -3.14 -12.72 14.71
C ALA A 79 -3.82 -13.12 13.39
N ASN A 80 -3.16 -13.90 12.53
CA ASN A 80 -3.67 -14.34 11.21
C ASN A 80 -4.12 -13.19 10.30
N VAL A 81 -3.54 -12.00 10.49
CA VAL A 81 -3.83 -10.83 9.67
C VAL A 81 -3.05 -10.91 8.36
N THR A 82 -3.69 -10.60 7.24
CA THR A 82 -3.01 -10.25 5.99
C THR A 82 -2.88 -8.74 5.95
N TRP A 83 -1.69 -8.24 5.71
CA TRP A 83 -1.42 -6.82 5.66
C TRP A 83 -1.86 -6.25 4.31
N ASP A 84 -3.09 -5.81 4.23
CA ASP A 84 -3.62 -4.95 3.17
C ASP A 84 -3.73 -3.51 3.71
N ASP A 85 -4.06 -2.56 2.83
CA ASP A 85 -4.16 -1.14 3.21
C ASP A 85 -5.16 -0.94 4.36
N ALA A 86 -6.32 -1.62 4.33
CA ALA A 86 -7.34 -1.48 5.36
C ALA A 86 -6.90 -2.01 6.74
N ASN A 87 -6.15 -3.11 6.77
CA ASN A 87 -5.63 -3.68 8.00
C ASN A 87 -4.42 -2.89 8.51
N LEU A 88 -3.57 -2.39 7.62
CA LEU A 88 -2.48 -1.47 7.96
C LEU A 88 -3.02 -0.19 8.59
N ASP A 89 -4.05 0.44 8.00
CA ASP A 89 -4.70 1.63 8.55
C ASP A 89 -5.18 1.40 9.98
N LYS A 90 -5.92 0.31 10.21
CA LYS A 90 -6.43 -0.04 11.53
C LYS A 90 -5.33 -0.32 12.54
N PHE A 91 -4.30 -1.05 12.12
CA PHE A 91 -3.17 -1.38 12.98
C PHE A 91 -2.36 -0.14 13.34
N LEU A 92 -2.05 0.72 12.36
CA LEU A 92 -1.28 1.95 12.59
C LEU A 92 -2.06 2.98 13.42
N ALA A 93 -3.37 3.03 13.29
CA ALA A 93 -4.21 3.88 14.14
C ALA A 93 -4.23 3.44 15.61
N ASN A 94 -4.25 2.14 15.88
CA ASN A 94 -4.27 1.59 17.24
C ASN A 94 -3.66 0.18 17.27
N PRO A 95 -2.32 0.05 17.29
CA PRO A 95 -1.65 -1.25 17.22
C PRO A 95 -2.07 -2.21 18.34
N THR A 96 -2.10 -1.74 19.58
CA THR A 96 -2.43 -2.55 20.75
C THR A 96 -3.90 -2.93 20.85
N GLY A 97 -4.78 -2.10 20.27
CA GLY A 97 -6.21 -2.40 20.15
C GLY A 97 -6.51 -3.38 19.02
N PHE A 98 -5.74 -3.34 17.94
CA PHE A 98 -5.92 -4.22 16.78
C PHE A 98 -5.27 -5.61 16.99
N VAL A 99 -4.05 -5.65 17.56
CA VAL A 99 -3.37 -6.90 17.96
C VAL A 99 -2.99 -6.81 19.43
N HIS A 100 -3.84 -7.33 20.31
CA HIS A 100 -3.57 -7.36 21.75
C HIS A 100 -2.32 -8.18 22.04
N GLY A 101 -1.30 -7.53 22.63
CA GLY A 101 0.01 -8.16 22.93
C GLY A 101 1.05 -7.96 21.82
N THR A 102 0.81 -7.07 20.87
CA THR A 102 1.87 -6.57 19.98
C THR A 102 2.95 -5.84 20.78
N LYS A 103 4.19 -5.89 20.28
CA LYS A 103 5.31 -5.11 20.85
C LYS A 103 5.38 -3.68 20.27
N MET A 104 4.54 -3.32 19.31
CA MET A 104 4.48 -1.99 18.71
C MET A 104 3.52 -1.08 19.50
N PHE A 105 4.03 0.05 19.98
CA PHE A 105 3.27 1.01 20.79
C PHE A 105 3.06 2.36 20.09
N VAL A 106 3.74 2.60 18.96
CA VAL A 106 3.60 3.84 18.18
C VAL A 106 2.35 3.73 17.34
N ASN A 107 1.49 4.75 17.41
CA ASN A 107 0.31 4.88 16.58
C ASN A 107 0.41 6.14 15.69
N LEU A 108 -0.21 6.08 14.54
CA LEU A 108 -0.44 7.23 13.66
C LEU A 108 -1.89 7.72 13.83
N PRO A 109 -2.14 9.01 13.93
CA PRO A 109 -3.50 9.56 13.99
C PRO A 109 -4.35 9.18 12.79
N ASN A 110 -5.67 8.99 13.00
CA ASN A 110 -6.62 8.53 11.98
C ASN A 110 -6.83 9.51 10.80
N ASP A 111 -6.36 10.76 10.89
CA ASP A 111 -6.39 11.74 9.81
C ASP A 111 -5.35 11.45 8.71
N ARG A 112 -4.53 10.41 8.89
CA ARG A 112 -3.41 10.04 8.04
C ARG A 112 -3.62 8.74 7.25
N SER A 113 -4.87 8.32 7.02
CA SER A 113 -5.15 7.13 6.20
C SER A 113 -4.56 7.23 4.78
N ALA A 114 -4.55 8.43 4.20
CA ALA A 114 -3.87 8.69 2.93
C ALA A 114 -2.34 8.50 3.04
N GLU A 115 -1.74 8.85 4.19
CA GLU A 115 -0.32 8.64 4.45
C GLU A 115 0.03 7.16 4.61
N CYS A 116 -0.88 6.36 5.15
CA CYS A 116 -0.73 4.91 5.29
C CYS A 116 -0.69 4.22 3.93
N HIS A 117 -1.55 4.62 3.00
CA HIS A 117 -1.54 4.15 1.63
C HIS A 117 -0.24 4.54 0.90
N CYS A 118 0.25 5.76 1.10
CA CYS A 118 1.55 6.20 0.58
C CYS A 118 2.70 5.38 1.18
N LEU A 119 2.64 5.02 2.48
CA LEU A 119 3.64 4.19 3.14
C LEU A 119 3.67 2.77 2.55
N SER A 120 2.52 2.16 2.31
CA SER A 120 2.45 0.82 1.70
C SER A 120 3.09 0.80 0.32
N GLN A 121 2.83 1.81 -0.50
CA GLN A 121 3.44 1.96 -1.81
C GLN A 121 4.94 2.21 -1.76
N TYR A 122 5.42 3.05 -0.85
CA TYR A 122 6.85 3.27 -0.66
C TYR A 122 7.58 1.98 -0.28
N THR A 123 7.07 1.21 0.66
CA THR A 123 7.71 -0.05 1.08
C THR A 123 7.66 -1.13 0.01
N GLU A 124 6.64 -1.13 -0.84
CA GLU A 124 6.52 -2.02 -1.99
C GLU A 124 7.51 -1.62 -3.10
N GLU A 125 7.64 -0.32 -3.41
CA GLU A 125 8.60 0.20 -4.38
C GLU A 125 10.04 -0.14 -3.97
N MET A 126 10.41 0.08 -2.71
CA MET A 126 11.72 -0.28 -2.19
C MET A 126 12.00 -1.78 -2.30
N SER A 127 10.99 -2.62 -2.15
CA SER A 127 11.12 -4.07 -2.32
C SER A 127 11.38 -4.51 -3.78
N ARG A 128 10.99 -3.69 -4.75
CA ARG A 128 11.18 -3.99 -6.19
C ARG A 128 12.51 -3.50 -6.75
N VAL A 129 13.10 -2.49 -6.14
CA VAL A 129 14.32 -1.83 -6.64
C VAL A 129 15.60 -2.52 -6.15
N LEU A 130 15.52 -3.32 -5.09
CA LEU A 130 16.63 -4.05 -4.47
C LEU A 130 16.62 -5.53 -4.83
#